data_062f3d69cfcc1c414926f6b625674ed4
#
_entry.id   062f3d69cfcc1c414926f6b625674ed4
#
_cell.length_a   1.000
_cell.length_b   1.000
_cell.length_c   1.000
_cell.angle_alpha   90.00
_cell.angle_beta   90.00
_cell.angle_gamma   90.00
#
_symmetry.space_group_name_H-M   'P 1'
#
loop_
_entity.id
_entity.type
_entity.pdbx_description
1 polymer ?
#
loop_
_entity_poly.entity_id
_entity_poly.type
_entity_poly.pdbx_seq_one_letter_code
_entity_poly.pdbx_strand_id
1 'polypeptide(L)'
;AFLGVYLINHYVGKQNPLIKDKKIFNFFLYGGFISCLVAPTIGVTTIYFQGFITANDLPISWLTWWIGDVIGVLIFTPIILSLIAKPAHLWKGRRKSVGFPLFFAFVLVVSIFQYNQKQEIARITSIFEQQVNIFSSAFNTEVQHHVEVNEMLKGFYDSSQKVTKEEFASLTQPFLKKFKSIQALEWVSFVPKKSRHQFENKEHFGVMISETNQQKEMISAASRDEYFPITFVQPYKGNERALGFDIGTTPSALIAIHKARDTGETAITTPLQLIQDLKKKMGFVLYSPVYLKQVPT
;
A
#
# COMPACT_ATOMS: atom_id res chain seq x y z
N ALA A 1 -24.18 23.85 -25.93
CA ALA A 1 -25.58 24.11 -26.28
C ALA A 1 -25.72 25.22 -27.34
N PHE A 2 -25.19 26.43 -27.17
CA PHE A 2 -25.36 27.57 -28.08
C PHE A 2 -24.90 27.30 -29.50
N LEU A 3 -23.70 26.67 -29.68
CA LEU A 3 -23.20 26.31 -31.02
C LEU A 3 -24.16 25.37 -31.75
N GLY A 4 -24.68 24.35 -31.07
CA GLY A 4 -25.61 23.39 -31.65
C GLY A 4 -26.90 24.05 -32.13
N VAL A 5 -27.48 24.94 -31.29
CA VAL A 5 -28.68 25.70 -31.67
C VAL A 5 -28.41 26.60 -32.89
N TYR A 6 -27.28 27.29 -32.91
CA TYR A 6 -26.87 28.13 -34.03
C TYR A 6 -26.74 27.33 -35.33
N LEU A 7 -26.01 26.23 -35.31
CA LEU A 7 -25.77 25.37 -36.45
C LEU A 7 -27.07 24.72 -36.98
N ILE A 8 -27.93 24.24 -36.08
CA ILE A 8 -29.24 23.70 -36.46
C ILE A 8 -30.10 24.77 -37.13
N ASN A 9 -30.20 25.95 -36.53
CA ASN A 9 -30.98 27.03 -37.13
C ASN A 9 -30.49 27.44 -38.54
N HIS A 10 -29.17 27.42 -38.74
CA HIS A 10 -28.56 27.81 -40.03
C HIS A 10 -28.70 26.73 -41.10
N TYR A 11 -28.37 25.46 -40.81
CA TYR A 11 -28.29 24.39 -41.83
C TYR A 11 -29.57 23.55 -41.94
N VAL A 12 -30.37 23.46 -40.89
CA VAL A 12 -31.62 22.70 -40.87
C VAL A 12 -32.83 23.63 -41.07
N GLY A 13 -32.81 24.76 -40.38
CA GLY A 13 -33.87 25.77 -40.39
C GLY A 13 -34.68 25.77 -39.07
N LYS A 14 -35.22 26.94 -38.72
CA LYS A 14 -36.08 27.12 -37.54
C LYS A 14 -37.37 26.28 -37.71
N GLN A 15 -37.73 25.55 -36.63
CA GLN A 15 -38.98 24.77 -36.58
C GLN A 15 -39.15 23.71 -37.71
N ASN A 16 -38.05 23.17 -38.24
CA ASN A 16 -38.13 22.15 -39.29
C ASN A 16 -38.69 20.85 -38.73
N PRO A 17 -39.73 20.26 -39.33
CA PRO A 17 -40.35 19.03 -38.84
C PRO A 17 -39.53 17.75 -39.11
N LEU A 18 -38.31 17.87 -39.66
CA LEU A 18 -37.39 16.78 -39.95
C LEU A 18 -38.04 15.63 -40.80
N ILE A 19 -38.71 16.00 -41.90
CA ILE A 19 -39.38 15.07 -42.80
C ILE A 19 -38.41 14.58 -43.88
N LYS A 20 -37.55 15.48 -44.41
CA LYS A 20 -36.59 15.17 -45.48
C LYS A 20 -35.33 14.54 -44.91
N ASP A 21 -34.88 13.45 -45.49
CA ASP A 21 -33.67 12.71 -45.05
C ASP A 21 -32.45 13.62 -44.95
N LYS A 22 -32.22 14.50 -45.93
CA LYS A 22 -31.12 15.47 -45.91
C LYS A 22 -31.20 16.40 -44.68
N LYS A 23 -32.39 16.77 -44.22
CA LYS A 23 -32.56 17.63 -43.03
C LYS A 23 -32.36 16.85 -41.74
N ILE A 24 -32.75 15.58 -41.70
CA ILE A 24 -32.48 14.66 -40.60
C ILE A 24 -30.97 14.44 -40.48
N PHE A 25 -30.30 14.13 -41.58
CA PHE A 25 -28.85 13.98 -41.62
C PHE A 25 -28.12 15.24 -41.14
N ASN A 26 -28.46 16.39 -41.66
CA ASN A 26 -27.87 17.67 -41.24
C ASN A 26 -28.13 17.98 -39.76
N PHE A 27 -29.29 17.62 -39.23
CA PHE A 27 -29.61 17.79 -37.81
C PHE A 27 -28.67 17.01 -36.92
N PHE A 28 -28.42 15.74 -37.20
CA PHE A 28 -27.49 14.92 -36.44
C PHE A 28 -26.04 15.32 -36.69
N LEU A 29 -25.66 15.68 -37.89
CA LEU A 29 -24.30 16.11 -38.21
C LEU A 29 -23.93 17.39 -37.44
N TYR A 30 -24.73 18.42 -37.57
CA TYR A 30 -24.44 19.74 -36.98
C TYR A 30 -24.84 19.83 -35.50
N GLY A 31 -25.98 19.25 -35.14
CA GLY A 31 -26.50 19.28 -33.79
C GLY A 31 -25.87 18.21 -32.86
N GLY A 32 -25.45 17.08 -33.43
CA GLY A 32 -24.76 16.00 -32.73
C GLY A 32 -23.24 16.06 -32.87
N PHE A 33 -22.72 15.51 -33.96
CA PHE A 33 -21.29 15.32 -34.16
C PHE A 33 -20.45 16.59 -33.99
N ILE A 34 -20.83 17.70 -34.67
CA ILE A 34 -20.03 18.92 -34.65
C ILE A 34 -20.21 19.71 -33.33
N SER A 35 -21.45 19.82 -32.85
CA SER A 35 -21.67 20.59 -31.61
C SER A 35 -21.10 19.91 -30.37
N CYS A 36 -20.99 18.59 -30.38
CA CYS A 36 -20.40 17.80 -29.29
C CYS A 36 -18.87 17.90 -29.20
N LEU A 37 -18.18 18.51 -30.19
CA LEU A 37 -16.72 18.74 -30.09
C LEU A 37 -16.34 19.73 -28.99
N VAL A 38 -17.24 20.65 -28.63
CA VAL A 38 -16.93 21.74 -27.69
C VAL A 38 -16.72 21.24 -26.24
N ALA A 39 -17.61 20.36 -25.76
CA ALA A 39 -17.57 19.90 -24.37
C ALA A 39 -16.29 19.08 -24.05
N PRO A 40 -15.90 18.06 -24.86
CA PRO A 40 -14.66 17.33 -24.62
C PRO A 40 -13.43 18.22 -24.73
N THR A 41 -13.42 19.16 -25.69
CA THR A 41 -12.28 20.07 -25.87
C THR A 41 -12.06 20.93 -24.62
N ILE A 42 -13.10 21.55 -24.09
CA ILE A 42 -12.99 22.37 -22.87
C ILE A 42 -12.72 21.47 -21.65
N GLY A 43 -13.49 20.39 -21.49
CA GLY A 43 -13.42 19.54 -20.31
C GLY A 43 -12.07 18.85 -20.17
N VAL A 44 -11.61 18.16 -21.24
CA VAL A 44 -10.33 17.42 -21.20
C VAL A 44 -9.14 18.37 -21.07
N THR A 45 -9.19 19.53 -21.73
CA THR A 45 -8.15 20.56 -21.55
C THR A 45 -8.10 21.06 -20.10
N THR A 46 -9.25 21.25 -19.47
CA THR A 46 -9.32 21.70 -18.06
C THR A 46 -8.71 20.68 -17.11
N ILE A 47 -9.09 19.39 -17.22
CA ILE A 47 -8.53 18.34 -16.33
C ILE A 47 -7.05 18.09 -16.58
N TYR A 48 -6.56 18.30 -17.78
CA TYR A 48 -5.12 18.26 -18.10
C TYR A 48 -4.36 19.37 -17.38
N PHE A 49 -4.82 20.61 -17.47
CA PHE A 49 -4.17 21.74 -16.78
C PHE A 49 -4.23 21.64 -15.26
N GLN A 50 -5.20 20.91 -14.71
CA GLN A 50 -5.28 20.62 -13.30
C GLN A 50 -4.37 19.45 -12.86
N GLY A 51 -3.68 18.78 -13.80
CA GLY A 51 -2.76 17.69 -13.52
C GLY A 51 -3.41 16.34 -13.23
N PHE A 52 -4.71 16.17 -13.52
CA PHE A 52 -5.42 14.90 -13.29
C PHE A 52 -5.13 13.84 -14.37
N ILE A 53 -4.71 14.25 -15.56
CA ILE A 53 -4.35 13.35 -16.67
C ILE A 53 -3.02 13.80 -17.29
N THR A 54 -2.31 12.84 -17.91
CA THR A 54 -1.06 13.11 -18.64
C THR A 54 -1.30 13.50 -20.11
N ALA A 55 -0.30 14.05 -20.78
CA ALA A 55 -0.38 14.39 -22.20
C ALA A 55 -0.69 13.16 -23.07
N ASN A 56 -0.24 11.97 -22.68
CA ASN A 56 -0.50 10.72 -23.39
C ASN A 56 -1.98 10.28 -23.31
N ASP A 57 -2.68 10.69 -22.24
CA ASP A 57 -4.10 10.34 -22.02
C ASP A 57 -5.07 11.28 -22.73
N LEU A 58 -4.58 12.45 -23.20
CA LEU A 58 -5.43 13.48 -23.85
C LEU A 58 -6.25 12.93 -25.02
N PRO A 59 -5.67 12.23 -26.01
CA PRO A 59 -6.43 11.81 -27.19
C PRO A 59 -7.54 10.83 -26.85
N ILE A 60 -7.25 9.84 -26.00
CA ILE A 60 -8.22 8.81 -25.64
C ILE A 60 -9.34 9.37 -24.75
N SER A 61 -9.00 10.23 -23.80
CA SER A 61 -9.97 10.89 -22.94
C SER A 61 -10.91 11.79 -23.74
N TRP A 62 -10.36 12.55 -24.68
CA TRP A 62 -11.12 13.44 -25.55
C TRP A 62 -12.06 12.64 -26.46
N LEU A 63 -11.55 11.60 -27.13
CA LEU A 63 -12.33 10.74 -28.01
C LEU A 63 -13.47 10.03 -27.26
N THR A 64 -13.17 9.48 -26.10
CA THR A 64 -14.15 8.77 -25.25
C THR A 64 -15.28 9.70 -24.83
N TRP A 65 -14.95 10.92 -24.41
CA TRP A 65 -15.95 11.91 -24.00
C TRP A 65 -16.80 12.35 -25.17
N TRP A 66 -16.17 12.68 -26.32
CA TRP A 66 -16.89 13.06 -27.56
C TRP A 66 -17.82 11.98 -28.04
N ILE A 67 -17.40 10.72 -28.09
CA ILE A 67 -18.25 9.59 -28.51
C ILE A 67 -19.44 9.47 -27.56
N GLY A 68 -19.22 9.59 -26.26
CA GLY A 68 -20.29 9.56 -25.25
C GLY A 68 -21.35 10.64 -25.49
N ASP A 69 -20.94 11.87 -25.71
CA ASP A 69 -21.83 12.99 -25.99
C ASP A 69 -22.61 12.76 -27.30
N VAL A 70 -21.94 12.30 -28.37
CA VAL A 70 -22.57 12.00 -29.67
C VAL A 70 -23.61 10.90 -29.51
N ILE A 71 -23.30 9.80 -28.85
CA ILE A 71 -24.23 8.70 -28.57
C ILE A 71 -25.45 9.22 -27.80
N GLY A 72 -25.20 10.05 -26.79
CA GLY A 72 -26.27 10.70 -26.03
C GLY A 72 -27.22 11.49 -26.91
N VAL A 73 -26.70 12.32 -27.80
CA VAL A 73 -27.53 13.08 -28.74
C VAL A 73 -28.28 12.15 -29.72
N LEU A 74 -27.62 11.14 -30.27
CA LEU A 74 -28.24 10.21 -31.25
C LEU A 74 -29.39 9.40 -30.64
N ILE A 75 -29.30 9.03 -29.37
CA ILE A 75 -30.33 8.24 -28.66
C ILE A 75 -31.42 9.13 -28.10
N PHE A 76 -31.07 10.13 -27.29
CA PHE A 76 -32.07 10.90 -26.53
C PHE A 76 -32.81 11.91 -27.39
N THR A 77 -32.16 12.51 -28.37
CA THR A 77 -32.81 13.53 -29.19
C THR A 77 -34.04 12.98 -29.97
N PRO A 78 -33.96 11.84 -30.68
CA PRO A 78 -35.17 11.29 -31.35
C PRO A 78 -36.28 10.90 -30.35
N ILE A 79 -35.91 10.37 -29.19
CA ILE A 79 -36.89 10.03 -28.15
C ILE A 79 -37.62 11.29 -27.68
N ILE A 80 -36.87 12.32 -27.30
CA ILE A 80 -37.43 13.60 -26.83
C ILE A 80 -38.28 14.27 -27.92
N LEU A 81 -37.77 14.37 -29.15
CA LEU A 81 -38.52 14.95 -30.27
C LEU A 81 -39.82 14.18 -30.53
N SER A 82 -39.80 12.85 -30.44
CA SER A 82 -41.02 12.06 -30.63
C SER A 82 -42.10 12.35 -29.60
N LEU A 83 -41.71 12.80 -28.40
CA LEU A 83 -42.62 13.10 -27.29
C LEU A 83 -43.17 14.51 -27.31
N ILE A 84 -42.30 15.53 -27.60
CA ILE A 84 -42.65 16.95 -27.41
C ILE A 84 -42.71 17.79 -28.69
N ALA A 85 -42.18 17.28 -29.81
CA ALA A 85 -42.11 18.08 -31.04
C ALA A 85 -43.47 18.33 -31.66
N LYS A 86 -43.60 19.49 -32.29
CA LYS A 86 -44.81 19.91 -33.03
C LYS A 86 -44.54 19.93 -34.55
N PRO A 87 -45.53 19.65 -35.41
CA PRO A 87 -46.92 19.30 -35.08
C PRO A 87 -47.06 17.83 -34.65
N ALA A 88 -47.89 17.59 -33.64
CA ALA A 88 -47.99 16.30 -32.97
C ALA A 88 -48.42 15.12 -33.88
N HIS A 89 -49.21 15.37 -34.94
CA HIS A 89 -49.66 14.32 -35.83
C HIS A 89 -48.52 13.65 -36.62
N LEU A 90 -47.46 14.38 -36.94
CA LEU A 90 -46.27 13.83 -37.61
C LEU A 90 -45.39 12.98 -36.66
N TRP A 91 -45.38 13.32 -35.37
CA TRP A 91 -44.51 12.67 -34.40
C TRP A 91 -45.16 11.48 -33.70
N LYS A 92 -46.50 11.40 -33.63
CA LYS A 92 -47.20 10.26 -33.00
C LYS A 92 -46.83 8.91 -33.60
N GLY A 93 -46.73 8.80 -34.94
CA GLY A 93 -46.31 7.57 -35.63
C GLY A 93 -44.85 7.19 -35.27
N ARG A 94 -43.97 8.17 -35.15
CA ARG A 94 -42.56 7.98 -34.87
C ARG A 94 -42.27 7.51 -33.44
N ARG A 95 -43.19 7.73 -32.50
CA ARG A 95 -43.06 7.18 -31.12
C ARG A 95 -42.95 5.67 -31.12
N LYS A 96 -43.81 5.00 -31.96
CA LYS A 96 -43.81 3.53 -32.04
C LYS A 96 -42.63 2.98 -32.84
N SER A 97 -42.29 3.62 -33.97
CA SER A 97 -41.27 3.09 -34.88
C SER A 97 -39.84 3.53 -34.56
N VAL A 98 -39.62 4.60 -33.82
CA VAL A 98 -38.31 5.14 -33.48
C VAL A 98 -38.11 5.24 -31.97
N GLY A 99 -39.07 5.81 -31.23
CA GLY A 99 -38.94 6.06 -29.78
C GLY A 99 -38.79 4.78 -28.98
N PHE A 100 -39.71 3.81 -29.15
CA PHE A 100 -39.64 2.55 -28.38
C PHE A 100 -38.39 1.71 -28.69
N PRO A 101 -38.04 1.43 -29.98
CA PRO A 101 -36.83 0.68 -30.27
C PRO A 101 -35.56 1.32 -29.70
N LEU A 102 -35.41 2.64 -29.82
CA LEU A 102 -34.25 3.35 -29.24
C LEU A 102 -34.25 3.30 -27.71
N PHE A 103 -35.41 3.43 -27.07
CA PHE A 103 -35.49 3.30 -25.61
C PHE A 103 -35.06 1.90 -25.15
N PHE A 104 -35.57 0.83 -25.77
CA PHE A 104 -35.18 -0.53 -25.46
C PHE A 104 -33.70 -0.80 -25.74
N ALA A 105 -33.18 -0.31 -26.89
CA ALA A 105 -31.75 -0.39 -27.20
C ALA A 105 -30.88 0.31 -26.12
N PHE A 106 -31.31 1.49 -25.68
CA PHE A 106 -30.65 2.21 -24.60
C PHE A 106 -30.63 1.41 -23.26
N VAL A 107 -31.81 0.90 -22.85
CA VAL A 107 -31.92 0.07 -21.65
C VAL A 107 -31.04 -1.17 -21.75
N LEU A 108 -31.01 -1.82 -22.93
CA LEU A 108 -30.13 -2.99 -23.14
C LEU A 108 -28.65 -2.63 -23.01
N VAL A 109 -28.20 -1.56 -23.65
CA VAL A 109 -26.80 -1.09 -23.58
C VAL A 109 -26.41 -0.74 -22.15
N VAL A 110 -27.27 0.00 -21.41
CA VAL A 110 -27.02 0.33 -20.00
C VAL A 110 -26.96 -0.93 -19.14
N SER A 111 -27.84 -1.89 -19.39
CA SER A 111 -27.85 -3.17 -18.64
C SER A 111 -26.58 -3.98 -18.88
N ILE A 112 -26.12 -4.08 -20.13
CA ILE A 112 -24.84 -4.73 -20.48
C ILE A 112 -23.68 -4.01 -19.83
N PHE A 113 -23.65 -2.67 -19.88
CA PHE A 113 -22.60 -1.88 -19.25
C PHE A 113 -22.54 -2.10 -17.73
N GLN A 114 -23.68 -2.05 -17.05
CA GLN A 114 -23.75 -2.30 -15.62
C GLN A 114 -23.31 -3.72 -15.25
N TYR A 115 -23.69 -4.70 -16.06
CA TYR A 115 -23.25 -6.08 -15.87
C TYR A 115 -21.73 -6.22 -16.00
N ASN A 116 -21.16 -5.68 -17.07
CA ASN A 116 -19.72 -5.72 -17.30
C ASN A 116 -18.93 -4.97 -16.23
N GLN A 117 -19.43 -3.82 -15.77
CA GLN A 117 -18.81 -3.06 -14.67
C GLN A 117 -18.73 -3.86 -13.37
N LYS A 118 -19.82 -4.55 -13.03
CA LYS A 118 -19.84 -5.42 -11.83
C LYS A 118 -18.83 -6.56 -11.95
N GLN A 119 -18.73 -7.20 -13.12
CA GLN A 119 -17.77 -8.27 -13.37
C GLN A 119 -16.31 -7.75 -13.26
N GLU A 120 -16.03 -6.58 -13.81
CA GLU A 120 -14.68 -5.99 -13.77
C GLU A 120 -14.28 -5.60 -12.34
N ILE A 121 -15.17 -5.02 -11.56
CA ILE A 121 -14.91 -4.73 -10.13
C ILE A 121 -14.63 -6.03 -9.36
N ALA A 122 -15.44 -7.06 -9.57
CA ALA A 122 -15.24 -8.36 -8.92
C ALA A 122 -13.88 -8.98 -9.31
N ARG A 123 -13.49 -8.88 -10.59
CA ARG A 123 -12.19 -9.35 -11.08
C ARG A 123 -11.02 -8.61 -10.44
N ILE A 124 -11.09 -7.27 -10.40
CA ILE A 124 -10.04 -6.43 -9.78
C ILE A 124 -9.92 -6.74 -8.28
N THR A 125 -11.06 -6.87 -7.58
CA THR A 125 -11.07 -7.22 -6.17
C THR A 125 -10.42 -8.59 -5.93
N SER A 126 -10.78 -9.60 -6.72
CA SER A 126 -10.20 -10.94 -6.62
C SER A 126 -8.68 -10.96 -6.87
N ILE A 127 -8.20 -10.23 -7.88
CA ILE A 127 -6.76 -10.09 -8.15
C ILE A 127 -6.05 -9.41 -6.98
N PHE A 128 -6.64 -8.35 -6.43
CA PHE A 128 -6.09 -7.65 -5.26
C PHE A 128 -6.01 -8.56 -4.03
N GLU A 129 -7.10 -9.28 -3.71
CA GLU A 129 -7.12 -10.24 -2.60
C GLU A 129 -6.07 -11.35 -2.78
N GLN A 130 -5.92 -11.87 -3.99
CA GLN A 130 -4.89 -12.86 -4.30
C GLN A 130 -3.48 -12.31 -4.06
N GLN A 131 -3.18 -11.10 -4.49
CA GLN A 131 -1.89 -10.45 -4.27
C GLN A 131 -1.63 -10.19 -2.78
N VAL A 132 -2.64 -9.74 -2.04
CA VAL A 132 -2.53 -9.54 -0.58
C VAL A 132 -2.26 -10.88 0.12
N ASN A 133 -2.94 -11.95 -0.25
CA ASN A 133 -2.73 -13.27 0.33
C ASN A 133 -1.32 -13.81 0.03
N ILE A 134 -0.83 -13.66 -1.20
CA ILE A 134 0.54 -14.05 -1.57
C ILE A 134 1.57 -13.28 -0.74
N PHE A 135 1.41 -11.96 -0.66
CA PHE A 135 2.32 -11.10 0.11
C PHE A 135 2.28 -11.45 1.60
N SER A 136 1.07 -11.59 2.17
CA SER A 136 0.89 -11.95 3.58
C SER A 136 1.50 -13.32 3.90
N SER A 137 1.30 -14.31 3.03
CA SER A 137 1.90 -15.64 3.21
C SER A 137 3.42 -15.60 3.14
N ALA A 138 3.99 -14.87 2.17
CA ALA A 138 5.44 -14.71 2.05
C ALA A 138 6.02 -13.99 3.27
N PHE A 139 5.36 -12.94 3.74
CA PHE A 139 5.78 -12.22 4.94
C PHE A 139 5.71 -13.10 6.20
N ASN A 140 4.62 -13.83 6.39
CA ASN A 140 4.48 -14.75 7.53
C ASN A 140 5.54 -15.86 7.50
N THR A 141 5.84 -16.41 6.32
CA THR A 141 6.90 -17.42 6.16
C THR A 141 8.27 -16.84 6.56
N GLU A 142 8.57 -15.61 6.14
CA GLU A 142 9.83 -14.96 6.49
C GLU A 142 9.94 -14.68 7.99
N VAL A 143 8.87 -14.20 8.61
CA VAL A 143 8.83 -14.01 10.08
C VAL A 143 9.00 -15.35 10.80
N GLN A 144 8.37 -16.42 10.32
CA GLN A 144 8.52 -17.74 10.90
C GLN A 144 9.96 -18.25 10.82
N HIS A 145 10.66 -18.03 9.72
CA HIS A 145 12.09 -18.35 9.62
C HIS A 145 12.92 -17.61 10.67
N HIS A 146 12.60 -16.35 10.95
CA HIS A 146 13.31 -15.58 12.01
C HIS A 146 13.02 -16.14 13.40
N VAL A 147 11.78 -16.57 13.67
CA VAL A 147 11.44 -17.25 14.92
C VAL A 147 12.22 -18.55 15.07
N GLU A 148 12.28 -19.38 14.02
CA GLU A 148 13.04 -20.63 14.02
C GLU A 148 14.54 -20.41 14.28
N VAL A 149 15.14 -19.37 13.68
CA VAL A 149 16.53 -19.01 13.97
C VAL A 149 16.72 -18.65 15.44
N ASN A 150 15.82 -17.86 16.03
CA ASN A 150 15.86 -17.52 17.44
C ASN A 150 15.72 -18.75 18.36
N GLU A 151 14.80 -19.66 18.04
CA GLU A 151 14.61 -20.89 18.81
C GLU A 151 15.84 -21.82 18.71
N MET A 152 16.49 -21.89 17.57
CA MET A 152 17.75 -22.63 17.42
C MET A 152 18.88 -22.01 18.26
N LEU A 153 19.00 -20.67 18.28
CA LEU A 153 19.95 -19.96 19.12
C LEU A 153 19.66 -20.18 20.61
N LYS A 154 18.38 -20.09 21.01
CA LYS A 154 17.95 -20.40 22.38
C LYS A 154 18.35 -21.82 22.78
N GLY A 155 18.03 -22.84 21.96
CA GLY A 155 18.40 -24.23 22.24
C GLY A 155 19.91 -24.45 22.37
N PHE A 156 20.73 -23.72 21.59
CA PHE A 156 22.18 -23.75 21.74
C PHE A 156 22.63 -23.18 23.10
N TYR A 157 22.10 -22.03 23.50
CA TYR A 157 22.42 -21.43 24.82
C TYR A 157 21.92 -22.30 25.96
N ASP A 158 20.73 -22.88 25.87
CA ASP A 158 20.16 -23.80 26.87
C ASP A 158 20.99 -25.07 27.04
N SER A 159 21.70 -25.53 26.02
CA SER A 159 22.58 -26.71 26.08
C SER A 159 24.02 -26.38 26.45
N SER A 160 24.45 -25.11 26.40
CA SER A 160 25.81 -24.66 26.68
C SER A 160 25.95 -24.19 28.13
N GLN A 161 27.16 -24.33 28.72
CA GLN A 161 27.46 -23.76 30.02
C GLN A 161 27.90 -22.29 29.91
N LYS A 162 28.69 -21.97 28.89
CA LYS A 162 29.18 -20.64 28.59
C LYS A 162 29.32 -20.53 27.06
N VAL A 163 28.88 -19.44 26.49
CA VAL A 163 29.03 -19.16 25.06
C VAL A 163 30.03 -18.02 24.90
N THR A 164 31.06 -18.27 24.11
CA THR A 164 32.09 -17.25 23.79
C THR A 164 31.64 -16.43 22.59
N LYS A 165 32.29 -15.28 22.34
CA LYS A 165 32.04 -14.42 21.20
C LYS A 165 32.32 -15.17 19.88
N GLU A 166 33.37 -15.99 19.83
CA GLU A 166 33.78 -16.78 18.68
C GLU A 166 32.77 -17.89 18.38
N GLU A 167 32.27 -18.57 19.39
CA GLU A 167 31.21 -19.59 19.23
C GLU A 167 29.91 -18.94 18.73
N PHE A 168 29.52 -17.81 19.31
CA PHE A 168 28.34 -17.06 18.84
C PHE A 168 28.49 -16.63 17.37
N ALA A 169 29.68 -16.11 16.99
CA ALA A 169 29.94 -15.72 15.61
C ALA A 169 29.89 -16.90 14.64
N SER A 170 30.48 -18.05 15.02
CA SER A 170 30.46 -19.28 14.21
C SER A 170 29.04 -19.83 14.03
N LEU A 171 28.25 -19.81 15.09
CA LEU A 171 26.88 -20.29 15.08
C LEU A 171 25.96 -19.43 14.21
N THR A 172 26.11 -18.11 14.32
CA THR A 172 25.20 -17.15 13.63
C THR A 172 25.51 -16.94 12.15
N GLN A 173 26.77 -17.14 11.74
CA GLN A 173 27.23 -16.90 10.36
C GLN A 173 26.41 -17.63 9.27
N PRO A 174 26.05 -18.92 9.40
CA PRO A 174 25.25 -19.64 8.41
C PRO A 174 23.87 -19.00 8.22
N PHE A 175 23.22 -18.57 9.31
CA PHE A 175 21.90 -17.94 9.27
C PHE A 175 21.95 -16.58 8.59
N LEU A 176 22.92 -15.73 8.90
CA LEU A 176 23.16 -14.43 8.27
C LEU A 176 23.52 -14.51 6.78
N LYS A 177 24.14 -15.63 6.37
CA LYS A 177 24.38 -15.89 4.94
C LYS A 177 23.10 -16.30 4.21
N LYS A 178 22.26 -17.11 4.86
CA LYS A 178 21.02 -17.66 4.28
C LYS A 178 19.90 -16.64 4.27
N PHE A 179 19.65 -15.93 5.37
CA PHE A 179 18.52 -15.02 5.56
C PHE A 179 19.00 -13.57 5.48
N LYS A 180 18.89 -12.96 4.30
CA LYS A 180 19.34 -11.57 4.06
C LYS A 180 18.45 -10.51 4.68
N SER A 181 17.26 -10.88 5.12
CA SER A 181 16.33 -10.06 5.87
C SER A 181 16.73 -9.85 7.32
N ILE A 182 17.59 -10.71 7.87
CA ILE A 182 18.16 -10.56 9.23
C ILE A 182 19.28 -9.51 9.18
N GLN A 183 19.05 -8.38 9.83
CA GLN A 183 20.02 -7.29 9.96
C GLN A 183 21.16 -7.69 10.91
N ALA A 184 20.82 -8.24 12.07
CA ALA A 184 21.77 -8.70 13.06
C ALA A 184 21.16 -9.82 13.92
N LEU A 185 22.02 -10.68 14.46
CA LEU A 185 21.73 -11.58 15.56
C LEU A 185 22.52 -11.11 16.78
N GLU A 186 21.84 -10.99 17.91
CA GLU A 186 22.36 -10.32 19.09
C GLU A 186 22.13 -11.16 20.34
N TRP A 187 23.09 -11.12 21.26
CA TRP A 187 22.92 -11.61 22.62
C TRP A 187 22.75 -10.44 23.57
N VAL A 188 21.60 -10.39 24.25
CA VAL A 188 21.27 -9.37 25.23
C VAL A 188 21.40 -9.96 26.61
N SER A 189 22.22 -9.35 27.46
CA SER A 189 22.43 -9.79 28.85
C SER A 189 21.49 -9.05 29.81
N PHE A 190 20.92 -9.75 30.76
CA PHE A 190 20.26 -9.13 31.91
C PHE A 190 21.31 -8.74 32.97
N VAL A 191 21.41 -7.46 33.29
CA VAL A 191 22.42 -6.94 34.24
C VAL A 191 21.72 -6.13 35.35
N PRO A 192 21.57 -6.68 36.56
CA PRO A 192 21.12 -5.91 37.71
C PRO A 192 22.11 -4.79 38.08
N LYS A 193 21.61 -3.69 38.61
CA LYS A 193 22.42 -2.52 39.04
C LYS A 193 23.68 -2.89 39.80
N LYS A 194 23.54 -3.78 40.77
CA LYS A 194 24.67 -4.26 41.63
C LYS A 194 25.78 -4.96 40.85
N SER A 195 25.46 -5.53 39.68
CA SER A 195 26.40 -6.30 38.86
C SER A 195 26.98 -5.47 37.69
N ARG A 196 26.58 -4.20 37.53
CA ARG A 196 27.02 -3.35 36.40
C ARG A 196 28.53 -3.21 36.34
N HIS A 197 29.17 -2.87 37.47
CA HIS A 197 30.62 -2.67 37.53
C HIS A 197 31.39 -3.95 37.16
N GLN A 198 30.91 -5.11 37.61
CA GLN A 198 31.49 -6.41 37.27
C GLN A 198 31.32 -6.71 35.78
N PHE A 199 30.16 -6.42 35.21
CA PHE A 199 29.87 -6.60 33.77
C PHE A 199 30.77 -5.74 32.88
N GLU A 200 30.97 -4.47 33.24
CA GLU A 200 31.80 -3.53 32.49
C GLU A 200 33.32 -3.80 32.66
N ASN A 201 33.74 -4.65 33.61
CA ASN A 201 35.14 -5.02 33.81
C ASN A 201 35.66 -5.88 32.66
N LYS A 202 36.88 -5.58 32.18
CA LYS A 202 37.56 -6.29 31.09
C LYS A 202 37.77 -7.79 31.35
N GLU A 203 37.82 -8.21 32.60
CA GLU A 203 37.95 -9.64 32.98
C GLU A 203 36.68 -10.46 32.74
N HIS A 204 35.52 -9.81 32.56
CA HIS A 204 34.26 -10.44 32.24
C HIS A 204 33.88 -10.22 30.75
N PHE A 205 33.11 -9.17 30.48
CA PHE A 205 32.69 -8.86 29.12
C PHE A 205 33.42 -7.65 28.53
N GLY A 206 33.86 -6.69 29.37
CA GLY A 206 34.57 -5.49 28.98
C GLY A 206 33.74 -4.57 28.09
N VAL A 207 32.42 -4.67 28.15
CA VAL A 207 31.49 -3.89 27.35
C VAL A 207 30.85 -2.83 28.23
N MET A 208 31.05 -1.56 27.89
CA MET A 208 30.45 -0.42 28.60
C MET A 208 28.95 -0.35 28.24
N ILE A 209 28.12 -0.21 29.27
CA ILE A 209 26.67 -0.04 29.08
C ILE A 209 26.39 1.40 28.62
N SER A 210 25.78 1.56 27.49
CA SER A 210 25.53 2.85 26.85
C SER A 210 24.06 3.06 26.45
N GLU A 211 23.67 4.32 26.31
CA GLU A 211 22.36 4.74 25.83
C GLU A 211 22.52 5.92 24.86
N THR A 212 21.44 6.37 24.24
CA THR A 212 21.48 7.57 23.40
C THR A 212 20.92 8.79 24.14
N ASN A 213 21.57 9.94 23.95
CA ASN A 213 21.02 11.25 24.36
C ASN A 213 19.99 11.76 23.32
N GLN A 214 19.43 12.94 23.58
CA GLN A 214 18.46 13.58 22.68
C GLN A 214 19.03 13.86 21.26
N GLN A 215 20.35 14.03 21.15
CA GLN A 215 21.09 14.24 19.89
C GLN A 215 21.45 12.93 19.20
N LYS A 216 21.00 11.77 19.74
CA LYS A 216 21.32 10.41 19.25
C LYS A 216 22.81 10.04 19.34
N GLU A 217 23.57 10.68 20.21
CA GLU A 217 24.94 10.32 20.52
C GLU A 217 24.96 9.24 21.59
N MET A 218 25.93 8.31 21.49
CA MET A 218 26.15 7.28 22.49
C MET A 218 26.81 7.86 23.74
N ILE A 219 26.16 7.69 24.87
CA ILE A 219 26.64 8.12 26.19
C ILE A 219 26.61 6.94 27.15
N SER A 220 27.33 7.03 28.29
CA SER A 220 27.22 6.04 29.36
C SER A 220 25.80 6.00 29.90
N ALA A 221 25.24 4.80 30.06
CA ALA A 221 23.88 4.63 30.54
C ALA A 221 23.68 5.23 31.95
N ALA A 222 22.56 5.91 32.14
CA ALA A 222 22.15 6.42 33.46
C ALA A 222 21.93 5.28 34.48
N SER A 223 21.94 5.61 35.76
CA SER A 223 21.73 4.60 36.83
C SER A 223 20.28 4.11 36.84
N ARG A 224 20.07 2.80 36.67
CA ARG A 224 18.78 2.08 36.71
C ARG A 224 18.90 0.80 37.54
N ASP A 225 17.79 0.21 37.92
CA ASP A 225 17.76 -1.03 38.66
C ASP A 225 18.15 -2.24 37.83
N GLU A 226 17.87 -2.19 36.53
CA GLU A 226 18.21 -3.26 35.57
C GLU A 226 18.64 -2.66 34.23
N TYR A 227 19.45 -3.40 33.47
CA TYR A 227 19.96 -3.07 32.16
C TYR A 227 19.86 -4.29 31.24
N PHE A 228 19.72 -4.05 29.94
CA PHE A 228 19.66 -5.05 28.88
C PHE A 228 20.69 -4.73 27.78
N PRO A 229 22.00 -4.73 28.07
CA PRO A 229 23.04 -4.42 27.09
C PRO A 229 23.20 -5.53 26.08
N ILE A 230 23.39 -5.15 24.82
CA ILE A 230 23.77 -6.05 23.74
C ILE A 230 25.25 -6.42 23.95
N THR A 231 25.50 -7.70 24.30
CA THR A 231 26.83 -8.20 24.65
C THR A 231 27.57 -8.78 23.46
N PHE A 232 26.84 -9.46 22.55
CA PHE A 232 27.37 -9.94 21.28
C PHE A 232 26.45 -9.46 20.15
N VAL A 233 27.05 -9.13 18.98
CA VAL A 233 26.33 -8.76 17.76
C VAL A 233 27.04 -9.32 16.55
N GLN A 234 26.29 -9.92 15.62
CA GLN A 234 26.78 -10.45 14.36
C GLN A 234 25.81 -10.09 13.22
N PRO A 235 26.32 -9.64 12.04
CA PRO A 235 27.72 -9.28 11.80
C PRO A 235 28.12 -8.02 12.59
N TYR A 236 29.35 -7.98 13.08
CA TYR A 236 29.84 -6.80 13.82
C TYR A 236 29.92 -5.57 12.91
N LYS A 237 30.49 -5.76 11.71
CA LYS A 237 30.60 -4.69 10.72
C LYS A 237 29.24 -4.17 10.28
N GLY A 238 28.98 -2.88 10.53
CA GLY A 238 27.72 -2.19 10.24
C GLY A 238 26.72 -2.21 11.40
N ASN A 239 27.06 -2.92 12.51
CA ASN A 239 26.25 -2.97 13.72
C ASN A 239 27.05 -2.57 14.97
N GLU A 240 28.19 -1.85 14.80
CA GLU A 240 29.11 -1.50 15.88
C GLU A 240 28.43 -0.73 17.00
N ARG A 241 27.44 0.13 16.65
CA ARG A 241 26.67 0.94 17.62
C ARG A 241 25.74 0.13 18.50
N ALA A 242 25.41 -1.10 18.11
CA ALA A 242 24.58 -1.97 18.92
C ALA A 242 25.35 -2.54 20.13
N LEU A 243 26.65 -2.76 20.00
CA LEU A 243 27.44 -3.34 21.09
C LEU A 243 27.45 -2.43 22.32
N GLY A 244 27.00 -2.96 23.47
CA GLY A 244 26.90 -2.22 24.73
C GLY A 244 25.65 -1.35 24.86
N PHE A 245 24.87 -1.18 23.81
CA PHE A 245 23.64 -0.40 23.89
C PHE A 245 22.62 -1.09 24.80
N ASP A 246 22.11 -0.34 25.81
CA ASP A 246 21.03 -0.79 26.67
C ASP A 246 19.68 -0.70 25.94
N ILE A 247 19.26 -1.80 25.35
CA ILE A 247 18.05 -1.86 24.57
C ILE A 247 16.78 -1.67 25.44
N GLY A 248 16.90 -1.83 26.76
CA GLY A 248 15.85 -1.52 27.72
C GLY A 248 15.46 -0.03 27.76
N THR A 249 16.28 0.86 27.18
CA THR A 249 15.93 2.28 27.01
C THR A 249 14.91 2.52 25.91
N THR A 250 14.65 1.52 25.05
CA THR A 250 13.66 1.59 23.98
C THR A 250 12.33 0.99 24.46
N PRO A 251 11.25 1.77 24.61
CA PRO A 251 10.01 1.31 25.24
C PRO A 251 9.41 0.05 24.61
N SER A 252 9.37 -0.03 23.26
CA SER A 252 8.82 -1.20 22.58
C SER A 252 9.68 -2.45 22.75
N ALA A 253 11.00 -2.30 22.85
CA ALA A 253 11.92 -3.39 23.12
C ALA A 253 11.76 -3.89 24.57
N LEU A 254 11.69 -2.98 25.55
CA LEU A 254 11.50 -3.34 26.97
C LEU A 254 10.20 -4.13 27.19
N ILE A 255 9.10 -3.69 26.55
CA ILE A 255 7.82 -4.43 26.60
C ILE A 255 7.98 -5.85 26.04
N ALA A 256 8.65 -6.00 24.90
CA ALA A 256 8.86 -7.31 24.28
C ALA A 256 9.80 -8.20 25.12
N ILE A 257 10.87 -7.63 25.70
CA ILE A 257 11.78 -8.34 26.59
C ILE A 257 11.03 -8.86 27.82
N HIS A 258 10.25 -8.01 28.49
CA HIS A 258 9.46 -8.44 29.65
C HIS A 258 8.42 -9.50 29.29
N LYS A 259 7.72 -9.32 28.13
CA LYS A 259 6.79 -10.33 27.65
C LYS A 259 7.48 -11.67 27.42
N ALA A 260 8.61 -11.68 26.72
CA ALA A 260 9.38 -12.90 26.46
C ALA A 260 9.82 -13.56 27.79
N ARG A 261 10.36 -12.76 28.72
CA ARG A 261 10.80 -13.24 30.04
C ARG A 261 9.64 -13.89 30.83
N ASP A 262 8.47 -13.25 30.84
CA ASP A 262 7.37 -13.66 31.70
C ASP A 262 6.55 -14.81 31.13
N THR A 263 6.53 -14.97 29.78
CA THR A 263 5.80 -16.06 29.10
C THR A 263 6.69 -17.26 28.76
N GLY A 264 8.00 -17.10 28.65
CA GLY A 264 8.91 -18.13 28.15
C GLY A 264 8.90 -18.28 26.62
N GLU A 265 8.09 -17.49 25.92
CA GLU A 265 7.90 -17.53 24.48
C GLU A 265 8.65 -16.39 23.77
N THR A 266 8.89 -16.57 22.45
CA THR A 266 9.44 -15.50 21.63
C THR A 266 8.46 -14.35 21.50
N ALA A 267 8.91 -13.13 21.79
CA ALA A 267 8.12 -11.90 21.65
C ALA A 267 8.72 -10.97 20.59
N ILE A 268 7.85 -10.26 19.88
CA ILE A 268 8.21 -9.32 18.83
C ILE A 268 7.88 -7.88 19.26
N THR A 269 8.71 -6.93 18.87
CA THR A 269 8.46 -5.50 19.10
C THR A 269 7.42 -4.95 18.12
N THR A 270 6.82 -3.81 18.44
CA THR A 270 6.28 -2.94 17.39
C THR A 270 7.41 -2.44 16.49
N PRO A 271 7.11 -2.00 15.25
CA PRO A 271 8.13 -1.43 14.36
C PRO A 271 8.90 -0.29 15.06
N LEU A 272 10.21 -0.37 15.02
CA LEU A 272 11.11 0.61 15.62
C LEU A 272 12.29 0.94 14.70
N GLN A 273 12.94 2.08 14.96
CA GLN A 273 14.19 2.41 14.28
C GLN A 273 15.35 1.73 15.02
N LEU A 274 16.09 0.87 14.32
CA LEU A 274 17.26 0.19 14.89
C LEU A 274 18.39 1.19 15.11
N ILE A 275 19.09 1.07 16.24
CA ILE A 275 20.17 1.98 16.65
C ILE A 275 21.34 2.00 15.66
N GLN A 276 21.60 0.89 14.99
CA GLN A 276 22.66 0.72 13.99
C GLN A 276 22.29 1.28 12.60
N ASP A 277 21.01 1.52 12.33
CA ASP A 277 20.57 2.01 11.02
C ASP A 277 20.44 3.53 10.97
N LEU A 278 21.47 4.19 10.40
CA LEU A 278 21.48 5.63 10.19
C LEU A 278 20.50 6.10 9.10
N LYS A 279 20.02 5.21 8.23
CA LYS A 279 19.09 5.52 7.13
C LYS A 279 17.61 5.57 7.55
N LYS A 280 17.34 5.49 8.85
CA LYS A 280 15.99 5.56 9.45
C LYS A 280 15.01 4.49 8.94
N LYS A 281 15.50 3.32 8.53
CA LYS A 281 14.63 2.22 8.18
C LYS A 281 13.94 1.68 9.44
N MET A 282 12.68 1.32 9.28
CA MET A 282 11.92 0.64 10.32
C MET A 282 12.20 -0.85 10.26
N GLY A 283 12.37 -1.45 11.43
CA GLY A 283 12.52 -2.88 11.61
C GLY A 283 11.75 -3.35 12.83
N PHE A 284 11.78 -4.63 13.10
CA PHE A 284 11.28 -5.21 14.33
C PHE A 284 12.33 -6.16 14.89
N VAL A 285 12.28 -6.40 16.19
CA VAL A 285 13.20 -7.27 16.91
C VAL A 285 12.41 -8.39 17.58
N LEU A 286 12.93 -9.61 17.48
CA LEU A 286 12.40 -10.78 18.20
C LEU A 286 13.31 -11.09 19.38
N TYR A 287 12.71 -11.33 20.55
CA TYR A 287 13.37 -11.75 21.75
C TYR A 287 12.92 -13.12 22.19
N SER A 288 13.86 -14.06 22.32
CA SER A 288 13.62 -15.38 22.90
C SER A 288 14.37 -15.45 24.23
N PRO A 289 13.70 -15.77 25.35
CA PRO A 289 14.32 -15.76 26.65
C PRO A 289 15.16 -17.02 26.87
N VAL A 290 16.32 -16.83 27.49
CA VAL A 290 17.18 -17.92 27.99
C VAL A 290 17.35 -17.72 29.51
N TYR A 291 17.00 -18.74 30.25
CA TYR A 291 17.07 -18.68 31.73
C TYR A 291 18.34 -19.33 32.26
N LEU A 292 18.90 -18.78 33.34
CA LEU A 292 19.98 -19.43 34.03
C LEU A 292 19.51 -20.78 34.56
N LYS A 293 20.30 -21.82 34.29
CA LYS A 293 20.04 -23.14 34.88
C LYS A 293 20.14 -23.00 36.38
N GLN A 294 19.10 -23.43 37.08
CA GLN A 294 19.23 -23.66 38.52
C GLN A 294 20.22 -24.81 38.67
N VAL A 295 21.39 -24.53 39.28
CA VAL A 295 22.29 -25.59 39.74
C VAL A 295 21.53 -26.32 40.81
N PRO A 296 21.25 -27.64 40.71
CA PRO A 296 20.65 -28.37 41.80
C PRO A 296 21.58 -28.24 43.01
N THR A 297 21.08 -27.67 44.10
CA THR A 297 21.77 -27.65 45.41
C THR A 297 21.79 -29.04 46.00
#